data_11d843838b214cf9619a18a504161a71
#
_entry.id   11d843838b214cf9619a18a504161a71
#
_cell.length_a   1.000
_cell.length_b   1.000
_cell.length_c   1.000
_cell.angle_alpha   90.00
_cell.angle_beta   90.00
_cell.angle_gamma   90.00
#
_symmetry.space_group_name_H-M   'P 1'
#
loop_
_entity.id
_entity.type
_entity.pdbx_description
1 polymer ?
#
loop_
_entity_poly.entity_id
_entity_poly.type
_entity_poly.pdbx_seq_one_letter_code
_entity_poly.pdbx_strand_id
1 'polypeptide(L)'
;MVKYKPKIILSAAVTLDGKIGQKNKKIVLSSKSDKIRVHKLRSKFDAILVGKNTIEQDDPLLTVRYVKGKNPTRIILDSHGTIRNSSQIIKTCKNVSTIIVISELASKLNLNRLKKLPLIVIVCGKEQVNITKLVKILYKKGIKNILLEGGGTLNYSFLKKNLIDEMIITLTPYVLGSKNTVNLFEGISFISSKVKLPIKLKNVQKNTNEVILNYKI
;
A
#
# COMPACT_ATOMS: atom_id res chain seq x y z
N MET A 1 -9.07 0.40 -19.90
CA MET A 1 -8.04 -0.26 -19.08
C MET A 1 -6.65 0.24 -19.46
N VAL A 2 -5.73 0.43 -18.50
CA VAL A 2 -4.35 0.84 -18.79
C VAL A 2 -3.58 -0.35 -19.38
N LYS A 3 -3.23 -0.26 -20.66
CA LYS A 3 -2.60 -1.34 -21.48
C LYS A 3 -1.19 -1.53 -21.04
N TYR A 4 -0.53 -1.83 -20.27
CA TYR A 4 0.84 -1.94 -19.74
C TYR A 4 0.95 -1.35 -18.32
N LYS A 5 0.31 -2.03 -17.37
CA LYS A 5 0.48 -1.79 -15.94
C LYS A 5 0.92 -3.08 -15.23
N PRO A 6 1.53 -2.98 -14.05
CA PRO A 6 1.72 -4.14 -13.18
C PRO A 6 0.38 -4.76 -12.78
N LYS A 7 0.37 -6.06 -12.47
CA LYS A 7 -0.72 -6.65 -11.70
C LYS A 7 -0.67 -6.07 -10.29
N ILE A 8 -1.79 -5.53 -9.81
CA ILE A 8 -1.87 -4.88 -8.49
C ILE A 8 -2.85 -5.64 -7.61
N ILE A 9 -2.36 -6.15 -6.49
CA ILE A 9 -3.16 -6.84 -5.48
C ILE A 9 -3.17 -6.00 -4.21
N LEU A 10 -4.37 -5.59 -3.78
CA LEU A 10 -4.55 -4.97 -2.47
C LEU A 10 -4.57 -6.07 -1.40
N SER A 11 -3.74 -5.92 -0.36
CA SER A 11 -3.76 -6.79 0.81
C SER A 11 -3.91 -5.96 2.09
N ALA A 12 -4.94 -6.25 2.88
CA ALA A 12 -5.20 -5.55 4.14
C ALA A 12 -5.88 -6.47 5.16
N ALA A 13 -5.53 -6.28 6.44
CA ALA A 13 -6.32 -6.77 7.56
C ALA A 13 -7.33 -5.69 7.96
N VAL A 14 -8.60 -6.08 8.16
CA VAL A 14 -9.68 -5.16 8.50
C VAL A 14 -10.48 -5.72 9.69
N THR A 15 -11.04 -4.83 10.48
CA THR A 15 -11.99 -5.15 11.54
C THR A 15 -13.38 -5.47 10.97
N LEU A 16 -14.28 -6.04 11.77
CA LEU A 16 -15.66 -6.31 11.39
C LEU A 16 -16.42 -5.07 10.90
N ASP A 17 -16.06 -3.90 11.43
CA ASP A 17 -16.60 -2.59 11.04
C ASP A 17 -15.74 -1.86 9.97
N GLY A 18 -14.89 -2.59 9.24
CA GLY A 18 -14.19 -2.10 8.03
C GLY A 18 -12.99 -1.18 8.28
N LYS A 19 -12.39 -1.21 9.48
CA LYS A 19 -11.24 -0.35 9.83
C LYS A 19 -9.92 -1.08 9.64
N ILE A 20 -8.91 -0.35 9.21
CA ILE A 20 -7.54 -0.86 9.03
C ILE A 20 -6.57 -0.33 10.09
N GLY A 21 -7.01 0.57 10.96
CA GLY A 21 -6.19 1.14 12.00
C GLY A 21 -6.86 2.30 12.72
N GLN A 22 -6.12 2.92 13.63
CA GLN A 22 -6.53 4.10 14.40
C GLN A 22 -5.46 5.18 14.25
N LYS A 23 -5.87 6.44 14.03
CA LYS A 23 -4.95 7.57 13.90
C LYS A 23 -4.13 7.75 15.18
N ASN A 24 -2.85 8.03 15.01
CA ASN A 24 -1.90 8.28 16.11
C ASN A 24 -1.73 7.13 17.12
N LYS A 25 -2.18 5.92 16.76
CA LYS A 25 -2.01 4.74 17.60
C LYS A 25 -1.70 3.52 16.73
N LYS A 26 -0.59 2.84 17.01
CA LYS A 26 -0.25 1.59 16.35
C LYS A 26 -1.14 0.47 16.89
N ILE A 27 -1.87 -0.19 15.99
CA ILE A 27 -2.74 -1.32 16.31
C ILE A 27 -2.30 -2.52 15.48
N VAL A 28 -2.27 -3.69 16.13
CA VAL A 28 -2.02 -4.97 15.47
C VAL A 28 -3.36 -5.69 15.33
N LEU A 29 -3.88 -5.75 14.12
CA LEU A 29 -5.16 -6.40 13.82
C LEU A 29 -5.01 -7.87 13.47
N SER A 30 -3.98 -8.24 12.71
CA SER A 30 -3.81 -9.60 12.20
C SER A 30 -3.06 -10.52 13.14
N SER A 31 -3.43 -11.79 13.13
CA SER A 31 -2.78 -12.88 13.87
C SER A 31 -1.35 -13.13 13.39
N LYS A 32 -0.60 -13.98 14.14
CA LYS A 32 0.72 -14.46 13.72
C LYS A 32 0.64 -15.26 12.40
N SER A 33 -0.40 -16.08 12.23
CA SER A 33 -0.61 -16.85 10.99
C SER A 33 -0.86 -15.95 9.79
N ASP A 34 -1.67 -14.89 9.94
CA ASP A 34 -1.88 -13.92 8.87
C ASP A 34 -0.62 -13.13 8.54
N LYS A 35 0.18 -12.74 9.53
CA LYS A 35 1.49 -12.12 9.30
C LYS A 35 2.42 -13.02 8.48
N ILE A 36 2.48 -14.31 8.77
CA ILE A 36 3.25 -15.29 7.98
C ILE A 36 2.72 -15.33 6.54
N ARG A 37 1.40 -15.36 6.35
CA ARG A 37 0.74 -15.33 5.03
C ARG A 37 1.13 -14.07 4.25
N VAL A 38 1.06 -12.90 4.89
CA VAL A 38 1.45 -11.62 4.26
C VAL A 38 2.92 -11.63 3.87
N HIS A 39 3.81 -12.16 4.70
CA HIS A 39 5.23 -12.28 4.36
C HIS A 39 5.49 -13.27 3.20
N LYS A 40 4.70 -14.35 3.09
CA LYS A 40 4.69 -15.22 1.90
C LYS A 40 4.21 -14.49 0.65
N LEU A 41 3.24 -13.59 0.77
CA LEU A 41 2.84 -12.73 -0.35
C LEU A 41 3.98 -11.78 -0.74
N ARG A 42 4.54 -11.03 0.21
CA ARG A 42 5.64 -10.10 -0.04
C ARG A 42 6.80 -10.74 -0.79
N SER A 43 7.15 -12.00 -0.46
CA SER A 43 8.26 -12.71 -1.12
C SER A 43 7.99 -13.08 -2.59
N LYS A 44 6.73 -12.99 -3.04
CA LYS A 44 6.29 -13.31 -4.41
C LYS A 44 6.08 -12.07 -5.30
N PHE A 45 6.17 -10.87 -4.71
CA PHE A 45 5.91 -9.63 -5.42
C PHE A 45 7.19 -8.87 -5.73
N ASP A 46 7.23 -8.20 -6.89
CA ASP A 46 8.37 -7.36 -7.28
C ASP A 46 8.45 -6.12 -6.39
N ALA A 47 7.28 -5.59 -5.97
CA ALA A 47 7.23 -4.41 -5.13
C ALA A 47 6.07 -4.40 -4.11
N ILE A 48 6.27 -3.68 -3.00
CA ILE A 48 5.24 -3.25 -2.06
C ILE A 48 5.03 -1.76 -2.23
N LEU A 49 3.78 -1.32 -2.26
CA LEU A 49 3.43 0.08 -2.40
C LEU A 49 2.54 0.55 -1.24
N VAL A 50 2.97 1.65 -0.59
CA VAL A 50 2.25 2.29 0.53
C VAL A 50 2.27 3.81 0.40
N GLY A 51 1.35 4.47 1.09
CA GLY A 51 1.37 5.92 1.27
C GLY A 51 2.26 6.37 2.43
N LYS A 52 2.75 7.61 2.39
CA LYS A 52 3.56 8.22 3.45
C LYS A 52 2.90 8.10 4.83
N ASN A 53 1.58 8.32 4.93
CA ASN A 53 0.87 8.26 6.20
C ASN A 53 1.01 6.89 6.89
N THR A 54 1.08 5.79 6.13
CA THR A 54 1.35 4.45 6.68
C THR A 54 2.76 4.37 7.28
N ILE A 55 3.73 5.03 6.67
CA ILE A 55 5.10 5.08 7.22
C ILE A 55 5.14 5.92 8.51
N GLU A 56 4.45 7.05 8.54
CA GLU A 56 4.40 7.92 9.72
C GLU A 56 3.68 7.29 10.90
N GLN A 57 2.63 6.49 10.61
CA GLN A 57 1.80 5.83 11.61
C GLN A 57 2.46 4.59 12.21
N ASP A 58 2.99 3.70 11.37
CA ASP A 58 3.38 2.35 11.76
C ASP A 58 4.90 2.13 11.74
N ASP A 59 5.65 3.01 11.08
CA ASP A 59 7.09 2.91 10.78
C ASP A 59 7.52 1.48 10.36
N PRO A 60 6.87 0.90 9.34
CA PRO A 60 7.07 -0.48 8.97
C PRO A 60 8.38 -0.68 8.19
N LEU A 61 9.02 -1.84 8.34
CA LEU A 61 10.17 -2.22 7.52
C LEU A 61 9.79 -2.59 6.08
N LEU A 62 8.58 -3.06 5.83
CA LEU A 62 8.09 -3.58 4.54
C LEU A 62 9.03 -4.64 3.91
N THR A 63 9.51 -5.54 4.74
CA THR A 63 10.45 -6.61 4.36
C THR A 63 9.84 -7.99 4.58
N VAL A 64 10.51 -9.02 4.04
CA VAL A 64 10.21 -10.44 4.31
C VAL A 64 11.03 -10.89 5.51
N ARG A 65 10.37 -11.34 6.60
CA ARG A 65 11.04 -11.73 7.86
C ARG A 65 10.53 -13.04 8.47
N TYR A 66 9.27 -13.40 8.22
CA TYR A 66 8.66 -14.61 8.80
C TYR A 66 8.79 -15.85 7.91
N VAL A 67 9.36 -15.70 6.73
CA VAL A 67 9.60 -16.79 5.77
C VAL A 67 10.91 -16.53 5.03
N LYS A 68 11.48 -17.56 4.42
CA LYS A 68 12.59 -17.38 3.46
C LYS A 68 12.06 -16.74 2.17
N GLY A 69 12.78 -15.79 1.61
CA GLY A 69 12.41 -15.12 0.35
C GLY A 69 13.11 -13.79 0.16
N LYS A 70 13.03 -13.24 -1.05
CA LYS A 70 13.60 -11.94 -1.39
C LYS A 70 12.71 -10.81 -0.88
N ASN A 71 13.32 -9.71 -0.48
CA ASN A 71 12.58 -8.49 -0.19
C ASN A 71 12.09 -7.86 -1.50
N PRO A 72 10.81 -7.47 -1.58
CA PRO A 72 10.32 -6.66 -2.67
C PRO A 72 10.90 -5.24 -2.63
N THR A 73 10.91 -4.55 -3.77
CA THR A 73 11.20 -3.11 -3.82
C THR A 73 10.10 -2.35 -3.07
N ARG A 74 10.49 -1.49 -2.14
CA ARG A 74 9.55 -0.65 -1.36
C ARG A 74 9.25 0.62 -2.14
N ILE A 75 7.98 0.92 -2.37
CA ILE A 75 7.51 2.11 -3.09
C ILE A 75 6.66 2.93 -2.13
N ILE A 76 7.09 4.15 -1.83
CA ILE A 76 6.39 5.05 -0.93
C ILE A 76 5.92 6.28 -1.70
N LEU A 77 4.60 6.55 -1.66
CA LEU A 77 4.02 7.75 -2.24
C LEU A 77 4.01 8.87 -1.20
N ASP A 78 4.83 9.88 -1.44
CA ASP A 78 4.99 11.05 -0.58
C ASP A 78 5.06 12.31 -1.45
N SER A 79 3.92 12.87 -1.84
CA SER A 79 3.84 13.99 -2.80
C SER A 79 4.78 15.14 -2.48
N HIS A 80 5.03 15.44 -1.21
CA HIS A 80 5.87 16.55 -0.77
C HIS A 80 7.32 16.16 -0.42
N GLY A 81 7.65 14.88 -0.42
CA GLY A 81 9.00 14.39 -0.08
C GLY A 81 9.38 14.63 1.38
N THR A 82 8.42 14.60 2.28
CA THR A 82 8.59 14.96 3.70
C THR A 82 8.86 13.77 4.63
N ILE A 83 8.95 12.56 4.11
CA ILE A 83 9.31 11.37 4.89
C ILE A 83 10.56 11.63 5.74
N ARG A 84 10.49 11.29 7.03
CA ARG A 84 11.55 11.58 8.00
C ARG A 84 12.77 10.67 7.80
N ASN A 85 13.97 11.22 7.95
CA ASN A 85 15.22 10.45 7.91
C ASN A 85 15.29 9.38 9.01
N SER A 86 14.58 9.59 10.13
CA SER A 86 14.48 8.63 11.24
C SER A 86 13.61 7.41 10.95
N SER A 87 12.82 7.40 9.87
CA SER A 87 11.96 6.26 9.54
C SER A 87 12.77 5.02 9.15
N GLN A 88 12.25 3.84 9.50
CA GLN A 88 12.88 2.54 9.18
C GLN A 88 13.11 2.37 7.66
N ILE A 89 12.22 2.88 6.85
CA ILE A 89 12.34 2.86 5.38
C ILE A 89 13.61 3.56 4.93
N ILE A 90 13.91 4.75 5.49
CA ILE A 90 15.09 5.53 5.15
C ILE A 90 16.36 4.90 5.76
N LYS A 91 16.33 4.55 7.05
CA LYS A 91 17.49 3.92 7.73
C LYS A 91 17.99 2.65 7.03
N THR A 92 17.07 1.91 6.40
CA THR A 92 17.39 0.62 5.76
C THR A 92 17.42 0.68 4.23
N CYS A 93 17.34 1.85 3.60
CA CYS A 93 17.30 1.97 2.14
C CYS A 93 18.61 1.55 1.44
N LYS A 94 19.74 1.54 2.15
CA LYS A 94 21.00 0.98 1.64
C LYS A 94 20.91 -0.53 1.40
N ASN A 95 20.14 -1.24 2.23
CA ASN A 95 20.07 -2.71 2.21
C ASN A 95 18.83 -3.25 1.50
N VAL A 96 17.79 -2.43 1.33
CA VAL A 96 16.52 -2.84 0.69
C VAL A 96 16.13 -1.81 -0.35
N SER A 97 16.00 -2.24 -1.60
CA SER A 97 15.59 -1.38 -2.72
C SER A 97 14.37 -0.54 -2.35
N THR A 98 14.51 0.77 -2.51
CA THR A 98 13.49 1.74 -2.09
C THR A 98 13.29 2.81 -3.16
N ILE A 99 12.04 3.10 -3.47
CA ILE A 99 11.62 4.16 -4.38
C ILE A 99 10.72 5.12 -3.61
N ILE A 100 11.08 6.40 -3.57
CA ILE A 100 10.21 7.46 -3.07
C ILE A 100 9.62 8.18 -4.28
N VAL A 101 8.29 8.25 -4.34
CA VAL A 101 7.58 8.93 -5.42
C VAL A 101 7.04 10.23 -4.89
N ILE A 102 7.45 11.34 -5.51
CA ILE A 102 7.05 12.69 -5.15
C ILE A 102 6.31 13.37 -6.31
N SER A 103 5.64 14.48 -6.04
CA SER A 103 5.11 15.38 -7.07
C SER A 103 6.05 16.56 -7.32
N GLU A 104 5.71 17.40 -8.30
CA GLU A 104 6.43 18.65 -8.59
C GLU A 104 6.28 19.69 -7.46
N LEU A 105 5.29 19.52 -6.55
CA LEU A 105 5.14 20.36 -5.34
C LEU A 105 6.18 20.08 -4.26
N ALA A 106 6.95 18.99 -4.36
CA ALA A 106 8.02 18.75 -3.41
C ALA A 106 9.05 19.88 -3.47
N SER A 107 9.40 20.47 -2.32
CA SER A 107 10.39 21.53 -2.26
C SER A 107 11.75 21.07 -2.79
N LYS A 108 12.54 22.01 -3.37
CA LYS A 108 13.91 21.73 -3.80
C LYS A 108 14.75 21.16 -2.65
N LEU A 109 14.51 21.62 -1.42
CA LEU A 109 15.19 21.12 -0.22
C LEU A 109 14.90 19.64 0.00
N ASN A 110 13.62 19.23 -0.03
CA ASN A 110 13.22 17.83 0.17
C ASN A 110 13.74 16.93 -0.96
N LEU A 111 13.62 17.38 -2.21
CA LEU A 111 14.14 16.63 -3.36
C LEU A 111 15.65 16.43 -3.25
N ASN A 112 16.42 17.48 -2.91
CA ASN A 112 17.88 17.38 -2.77
C ASN A 112 18.27 16.47 -1.59
N ARG A 113 17.53 16.54 -0.48
CA ARG A 113 17.72 15.64 0.68
C ARG A 113 17.54 14.19 0.27
N LEU A 114 16.44 13.86 -0.42
CA LEU A 114 16.16 12.49 -0.85
C LEU A 114 17.16 11.97 -1.88
N LYS A 115 17.62 12.82 -2.81
CA LYS A 115 18.62 12.45 -3.81
C LYS A 115 20.01 12.10 -3.23
N LYS A 116 20.33 12.56 -2.01
CA LYS A 116 21.56 12.20 -1.31
C LYS A 116 21.52 10.80 -0.66
N LEU A 117 20.35 10.17 -0.63
CA LEU A 117 20.15 8.85 -0.02
C LEU A 117 20.31 7.73 -1.05
N PRO A 118 20.72 6.51 -0.66
CA PRO A 118 20.86 5.36 -1.56
C PRO A 118 19.48 4.76 -1.91
N LEU A 119 18.63 5.56 -2.56
CA LEU A 119 17.29 5.20 -3.00
C LEU A 119 16.96 5.89 -4.34
N ILE A 120 15.88 5.47 -4.98
CA ILE A 120 15.43 6.06 -6.23
C ILE A 120 14.33 7.08 -5.93
N VAL A 121 14.47 8.30 -6.47
CA VAL A 121 13.41 9.31 -6.44
C VAL A 121 12.74 9.40 -7.80
N ILE A 122 11.41 9.30 -7.84
CA ILE A 122 10.60 9.50 -9.04
C ILE A 122 9.72 10.72 -8.83
N VAL A 123 9.86 11.73 -9.69
CA VAL A 123 8.94 12.87 -9.74
C VAL A 123 7.80 12.52 -10.70
N CYS A 124 6.57 12.50 -10.22
CA CYS A 124 5.43 12.03 -11.00
C CYS A 124 4.12 12.73 -10.61
N GLY A 125 3.73 13.72 -11.38
CA GLY A 125 2.53 14.52 -11.16
C GLY A 125 2.82 15.92 -10.65
N LYS A 126 1.88 16.85 -10.88
CA LYS A 126 2.03 18.26 -10.50
C LYS A 126 1.79 18.47 -9.00
N GLU A 127 0.56 18.46 -8.56
CA GLU A 127 0.17 18.71 -7.16
C GLU A 127 0.26 17.45 -6.28
N GLN A 128 -0.13 16.31 -6.84
CA GLN A 128 -0.10 15.00 -6.19
C GLN A 128 0.58 13.99 -7.10
N VAL A 129 1.01 12.89 -6.52
CA VAL A 129 1.52 11.76 -7.32
C VAL A 129 0.43 11.28 -8.29
N ASN A 130 0.74 11.32 -9.58
CA ASN A 130 -0.14 10.78 -10.61
C ASN A 130 0.01 9.26 -10.68
N ILE A 131 -0.88 8.54 -9.98
CA ILE A 131 -0.80 7.07 -9.88
C ILE A 131 -0.95 6.35 -11.22
N THR A 132 -1.75 6.89 -12.15
CA THR A 132 -1.90 6.30 -13.50
C THR A 132 -0.60 6.40 -14.33
N LYS A 133 0.10 7.53 -14.24
CA LYS A 133 1.42 7.72 -14.86
C LYS A 133 2.47 6.86 -14.15
N LEU A 134 2.41 6.81 -12.81
CA LEU A 134 3.34 6.05 -11.99
C LEU A 134 3.34 4.55 -12.34
N VAL A 135 2.17 3.91 -12.41
CA VAL A 135 2.11 2.46 -12.70
C VAL A 135 2.71 2.12 -14.07
N LYS A 136 2.58 3.00 -15.06
CA LYS A 136 3.25 2.84 -16.35
C LYS A 136 4.78 2.95 -16.25
N ILE A 137 5.27 3.91 -15.46
CA ILE A 137 6.72 4.08 -15.20
C ILE A 137 7.27 2.83 -14.50
N LEU A 138 6.59 2.34 -13.47
CA LEU A 138 7.00 1.15 -12.72
C LEU A 138 7.03 -0.09 -13.63
N TYR A 139 6.02 -0.26 -14.48
CA TYR A 139 5.98 -1.36 -15.45
C TYR A 139 7.16 -1.33 -16.42
N LYS A 140 7.50 -0.14 -16.95
CA LYS A 140 8.69 0.06 -17.82
C LYS A 140 10.01 -0.22 -17.10
N LYS A 141 10.06 -0.02 -15.78
CA LYS A 141 11.21 -0.35 -14.91
C LYS A 141 11.30 -1.84 -14.55
N GLY A 142 10.44 -2.69 -15.12
CA GLY A 142 10.46 -4.15 -14.91
C GLY A 142 9.61 -4.64 -13.75
N ILE A 143 8.92 -3.74 -13.00
CA ILE A 143 8.00 -4.14 -11.92
C ILE A 143 6.71 -4.64 -12.55
N LYS A 144 6.45 -5.94 -12.49
CA LYS A 144 5.31 -6.61 -13.12
C LYS A 144 4.15 -6.89 -12.16
N ASN A 145 4.43 -6.97 -10.87
CA ASN A 145 3.42 -7.18 -9.84
C ASN A 145 3.70 -6.32 -8.60
N ILE A 146 2.64 -5.75 -8.04
CA ILE A 146 2.70 -4.84 -6.89
C ILE A 146 1.71 -5.31 -5.82
N LEU A 147 2.19 -5.43 -4.59
CA LEU A 147 1.37 -5.61 -3.41
C LEU A 147 1.06 -4.22 -2.84
N LEU A 148 -0.20 -3.79 -2.95
CA LEU A 148 -0.69 -2.54 -2.37
C LEU A 148 -1.09 -2.82 -0.91
N GLU A 149 -0.35 -2.23 0.03
CA GLU A 149 -0.62 -2.41 1.48
C GLU A 149 -1.18 -1.13 2.15
N GLY A 150 -1.62 -0.19 1.34
CA GLY A 150 -2.47 0.88 1.81
C GLY A 150 -1.80 2.19 2.25
N GLY A 151 -2.41 2.99 3.02
CA GLY A 151 -3.63 3.25 3.74
C GLY A 151 -4.89 3.58 2.93
N GLY A 152 -5.95 3.89 3.66
CA GLY A 152 -7.29 3.98 3.11
C GLY A 152 -7.46 4.95 1.95
N THR A 153 -6.88 6.13 2.02
CA THR A 153 -6.90 7.14 0.94
C THR A 153 -6.21 6.63 -0.33
N LEU A 154 -5.09 5.91 -0.14
CA LEU A 154 -4.35 5.35 -1.26
C LEU A 154 -5.11 4.18 -1.89
N ASN A 155 -5.67 3.28 -1.08
CA ASN A 155 -6.52 2.18 -1.54
C ASN A 155 -7.69 2.70 -2.37
N TYR A 156 -8.38 3.74 -1.87
CA TYR A 156 -9.47 4.40 -2.59
C TYR A 156 -9.00 4.99 -3.92
N SER A 157 -7.86 5.68 -3.93
CA SER A 157 -7.32 6.30 -5.15
C SER A 157 -7.02 5.28 -6.24
N PHE A 158 -6.45 4.13 -5.87
CA PHE A 158 -6.18 3.03 -6.81
C PHE A 158 -7.49 2.37 -7.30
N LEU A 159 -8.45 2.17 -6.39
CA LEU A 159 -9.75 1.60 -6.73
C LEU A 159 -10.52 2.51 -7.70
N LYS A 160 -10.61 3.80 -7.40
CA LYS A 160 -11.28 4.81 -8.24
C LYS A 160 -10.71 4.89 -9.67
N LYS A 161 -9.42 4.59 -9.83
CA LYS A 161 -8.74 4.58 -11.15
C LYS A 161 -8.77 3.21 -11.84
N ASN A 162 -9.52 2.23 -11.31
CA ASN A 162 -9.57 0.85 -11.81
C ASN A 162 -8.17 0.24 -11.99
N LEU A 163 -7.28 0.45 -11.01
CA LEU A 163 -5.92 -0.04 -11.05
C LEU A 163 -5.71 -1.33 -10.24
N ILE A 164 -6.64 -1.67 -9.34
CA ILE A 164 -6.59 -2.91 -8.55
C ILE A 164 -7.16 -4.05 -9.37
N ASP A 165 -6.44 -5.16 -9.45
CA ASP A 165 -6.88 -6.37 -10.15
C ASP A 165 -7.53 -7.39 -9.20
N GLU A 166 -6.99 -7.49 -7.97
CA GLU A 166 -7.47 -8.41 -6.95
C GLU A 166 -7.37 -7.76 -5.56
N MET A 167 -8.21 -8.22 -4.62
CA MET A 167 -8.11 -7.86 -3.21
C MET A 167 -8.03 -9.11 -2.35
N ILE A 168 -7.12 -9.11 -1.38
CA ILE A 168 -6.98 -10.14 -0.34
C ILE A 168 -7.22 -9.45 0.99
N ILE A 169 -8.41 -9.65 1.56
CA ILE A 169 -8.85 -8.99 2.77
C ILE A 169 -8.91 -10.01 3.91
N THR A 170 -8.15 -9.78 4.97
CA THR A 170 -8.27 -10.56 6.21
C THR A 170 -9.25 -9.86 7.13
N LEU A 171 -10.43 -10.43 7.30
CA LEU A 171 -11.42 -9.98 8.27
C LEU A 171 -11.03 -10.50 9.65
N THR A 172 -10.76 -9.58 10.57
CA THR A 172 -10.29 -9.89 11.93
C THR A 172 -11.42 -9.75 12.95
N PRO A 173 -11.39 -10.47 14.08
CA PRO A 173 -12.45 -10.48 15.07
C PRO A 173 -12.43 -9.27 16.00
N TYR A 174 -12.23 -8.08 15.45
CA TYR A 174 -12.18 -6.83 16.20
C TYR A 174 -13.20 -5.82 15.68
N VAL A 175 -13.59 -4.89 16.54
CA VAL A 175 -14.38 -3.70 16.24
C VAL A 175 -13.65 -2.49 16.81
N LEU A 176 -13.45 -1.44 16.02
CA LEU A 176 -12.76 -0.22 16.47
C LEU A 176 -13.68 0.99 16.60
N GLY A 177 -14.88 0.95 16.05
CA GLY A 177 -15.78 2.09 15.98
C GLY A 177 -15.36 3.14 14.95
N SER A 178 -15.92 4.35 15.02
CA SER A 178 -15.73 5.38 14.00
C SER A 178 -14.78 6.52 14.39
N LYS A 179 -14.59 6.77 15.69
CA LYS A 179 -13.80 7.91 16.17
C LYS A 179 -12.29 7.66 16.01
N ASN A 180 -11.60 8.57 15.32
CA ASN A 180 -10.16 8.50 15.08
C ASN A 180 -9.65 7.20 14.40
N THR A 181 -10.49 6.54 13.62
CA THR A 181 -10.14 5.31 12.89
C THR A 181 -9.88 5.58 11.42
N VAL A 182 -9.24 4.63 10.75
CA VAL A 182 -8.92 4.66 9.32
C VAL A 182 -9.71 3.56 8.64
N ASN A 183 -10.50 3.91 7.62
CA ASN A 183 -11.26 2.94 6.84
C ASN A 183 -10.38 2.22 5.80
N LEU A 184 -10.80 1.03 5.38
CA LEU A 184 -10.14 0.31 4.28
C LEU A 184 -10.09 1.16 3.00
N PHE A 185 -11.15 1.92 2.74
CA PHE A 185 -11.21 2.90 1.65
C PHE A 185 -11.68 4.24 2.20
N GLU A 186 -10.86 5.28 2.04
CA GLU A 186 -11.18 6.65 2.44
C GLU A 186 -11.36 7.53 1.21
N GLY A 187 -12.61 7.86 0.87
CA GLY A 187 -12.97 8.70 -0.27
C GLY A 187 -14.47 8.87 -0.42
N ILE A 188 -14.89 9.48 -1.54
CA ILE A 188 -16.28 9.75 -1.85
C ILE A 188 -16.98 8.43 -2.24
N SER A 189 -18.22 8.22 -1.79
CA SER A 189 -19.00 7.02 -2.10
C SER A 189 -19.12 6.74 -3.61
N PHE A 190 -18.86 5.49 -4.02
CA PHE A 190 -19.06 5.04 -5.40
C PHE A 190 -20.56 4.94 -5.78
N ILE A 191 -21.45 4.77 -4.82
CA ILE A 191 -22.90 4.67 -5.06
C ILE A 191 -23.43 5.98 -5.63
N SER A 192 -22.94 7.13 -5.16
CA SER A 192 -23.32 8.46 -5.65
C SER A 192 -22.75 8.77 -7.04
N SER A 193 -21.72 8.06 -7.51
CA SER A 193 -21.02 8.33 -8.77
C SER A 193 -21.51 7.51 -9.97
N LYS A 194 -22.60 6.73 -9.83
CA LYS A 194 -23.09 5.76 -10.85
C LYS A 194 -22.06 4.72 -11.31
N VAL A 195 -20.90 4.63 -10.66
CA VAL A 195 -19.84 3.67 -10.99
C VAL A 195 -20.08 2.40 -10.17
N LYS A 196 -20.59 1.36 -10.81
CA LYS A 196 -20.64 0.01 -10.24
C LYS A 196 -19.29 -0.66 -10.47
N LEU A 197 -18.58 -1.01 -9.41
CA LEU A 197 -17.36 -1.83 -9.51
C LEU A 197 -17.78 -3.30 -9.53
N PRO A 198 -17.46 -4.07 -10.57
CA PRO A 198 -17.79 -5.50 -10.64
C PRO A 198 -16.85 -6.31 -9.77
N ILE A 199 -17.06 -6.28 -8.46
CA ILE A 199 -16.26 -7.04 -7.50
C ILE A 199 -16.84 -8.44 -7.36
N LYS A 200 -16.05 -9.48 -7.68
CA LYS A 200 -16.45 -10.88 -7.60
C LYS A 200 -15.68 -11.60 -6.51
N LEU A 201 -16.40 -12.20 -5.55
CA LEU A 201 -15.79 -13.08 -4.57
C LEU A 201 -15.25 -14.34 -5.27
N LYS A 202 -13.99 -14.67 -5.05
CA LYS A 202 -13.29 -15.82 -5.64
C LYS A 202 -13.14 -16.96 -4.65
N ASN A 203 -12.75 -16.64 -3.43
CA ASN A 203 -12.47 -17.63 -2.42
C ASN A 203 -12.67 -17.06 -1.02
N VAL A 204 -13.09 -17.93 -0.10
CA VAL A 204 -13.20 -17.65 1.34
C VAL A 204 -12.40 -18.72 2.06
N GLN A 205 -11.49 -18.30 2.93
CA GLN A 205 -10.66 -19.22 3.69
C GLN A 205 -10.71 -18.86 5.18
N LYS A 206 -11.04 -19.82 6.03
CA LYS A 206 -10.92 -19.67 7.48
C LYS A 206 -9.45 -19.79 7.88
N ASN A 207 -8.98 -18.87 8.71
CA ASN A 207 -7.63 -18.84 9.26
C ASN A 207 -7.71 -18.62 10.77
N THR A 208 -7.85 -19.72 11.52
CA THR A 208 -8.12 -19.68 12.97
C THR A 208 -9.40 -18.88 13.30
N ASN A 209 -9.28 -17.69 13.88
CA ASN A 209 -10.39 -16.78 14.20
C ASN A 209 -10.51 -15.61 13.21
N GLU A 210 -9.92 -15.73 12.03
CA GLU A 210 -9.95 -14.73 10.96
C GLU A 210 -10.56 -15.36 9.69
N VAL A 211 -11.08 -14.53 8.79
CA VAL A 211 -11.55 -14.96 7.47
C VAL A 211 -10.78 -14.21 6.39
N ILE A 212 -10.18 -14.94 5.46
CA ILE A 212 -9.49 -14.36 4.31
C ILE A 212 -10.43 -14.39 3.12
N LEU A 213 -10.74 -13.22 2.60
CA LEU A 213 -11.62 -13.00 1.45
C LEU A 213 -10.77 -12.61 0.24
N ASN A 214 -10.88 -13.36 -0.85
CA ASN A 214 -10.21 -13.06 -2.09
C ASN A 214 -11.25 -12.58 -3.12
N TYR A 215 -11.05 -11.37 -3.63
CA TYR A 215 -11.91 -10.75 -4.65
C TYR A 215 -11.13 -10.48 -5.93
N LYS A 216 -11.82 -10.58 -7.06
CA LYS A 216 -11.37 -10.08 -8.37
C LYS A 216 -12.20 -8.84 -8.73
N ILE A 217 -11.55 -7.85 -9.32
CA ILE A 217 -12.15 -6.63 -9.85
C ILE A 217 -12.15 -6.67 -11.36
#